data_d2075f0d26d2c86fe98371ccc52726c9
#
_entry.id   d2075f0d26d2c86fe98371ccc52726c9
#
_cell.length_a   1.000
_cell.length_b   1.000
_cell.length_c   1.000
_cell.angle_alpha   90.00
_cell.angle_beta   90.00
_cell.angle_gamma   90.00
#
_symmetry.space_group_name_H-M   'P 1'
#
loop_
_entity.id
_entity.type
_entity.pdbx_description
1 polymer ?
#
loop_
_entity_poly.entity_id
_entity_poly.type
_entity_poly.pdbx_seq_one_letter_code
_entity_poly.pdbx_strand_id
1 'polypeptide(L)'
;MIAQPPIQFDRTTGVLQGANPWERLAAVALLAGSKVSSLFSHRGYNACANLLRKTLSEREIAVRLNDDAVFVFPYGDGYWSKLLNRSFKYEDELELLFQDSAGIDYTLLDCGANYGYWSVLVSSRPFGAHKAIAIEPSSVNYARLANNARANGGRFQAMHCAIGAARGTARLSGTKHEAFSIAGGAGAGGEVVPVIALDDLIDDGIVAEGGKYLVKLDVEGVEIEAIKGGTRLLRGDTVIMCEEHGSDPHHTVSRYILEQTPLKLIVYDPASDRFETLTELSLLDRIKVASHVGYNVFGTASAFWEDRFHRMNANAARRVH
;
A
#
# COMPACT_ATOMS: atom_id res chain seq x y z
N MET A 1 -31.77 -7.34 -9.40
CA MET A 1 -31.18 -6.59 -10.52
C MET A 1 -29.89 -7.30 -10.91
N ILE A 2 -29.68 -7.56 -12.20
CA ILE A 2 -28.41 -8.14 -12.69
C ILE A 2 -27.37 -7.04 -12.57
N ALA A 3 -26.30 -7.27 -11.81
CA ALA A 3 -25.21 -6.30 -11.65
C ALA A 3 -24.61 -5.99 -13.04
N GLN A 4 -24.47 -4.71 -13.36
CA GLN A 4 -23.83 -4.31 -14.61
C GLN A 4 -22.35 -4.73 -14.59
N PRO A 5 -21.77 -5.17 -15.73
CA PRO A 5 -20.36 -5.51 -15.77
C PRO A 5 -19.49 -4.28 -15.47
N PRO A 6 -18.29 -4.46 -14.88
CA PRO A 6 -17.37 -3.37 -14.58
C PRO A 6 -17.03 -2.54 -15.85
N ILE A 7 -16.87 -1.24 -15.67
CA ILE A 7 -16.24 -0.39 -16.68
C ILE A 7 -14.78 -0.84 -16.83
N GLN A 8 -14.27 -0.91 -18.04
CA GLN A 8 -12.89 -1.30 -18.32
C GLN A 8 -12.05 -0.05 -18.62
N PHE A 9 -10.93 0.11 -17.95
CA PHE A 9 -9.97 1.17 -18.24
C PHE A 9 -8.56 0.58 -18.38
N ASP A 10 -7.92 0.85 -19.49
CA ASP A 10 -6.56 0.42 -19.76
C ASP A 10 -5.60 1.60 -19.53
N ARG A 11 -4.77 1.51 -18.49
CA ARG A 11 -3.78 2.56 -18.18
C ARG A 11 -2.68 2.65 -19.23
N THR A 12 -2.38 1.58 -19.96
CA THR A 12 -1.30 1.62 -20.98
C THR A 12 -1.74 2.40 -22.20
N THR A 13 -3.00 2.27 -22.62
CA THR A 13 -3.56 2.92 -23.81
C THR A 13 -4.42 4.16 -23.49
N GLY A 14 -4.99 4.24 -22.29
CA GLY A 14 -5.96 5.28 -21.90
C GLY A 14 -7.38 4.99 -22.39
N VAL A 15 -7.65 3.80 -22.90
CA VAL A 15 -8.96 3.44 -23.46
C VAL A 15 -9.95 3.10 -22.35
N LEU A 16 -11.13 3.74 -22.37
CA LEU A 16 -12.27 3.48 -21.49
C LEU A 16 -13.38 2.78 -22.27
N GLN A 17 -13.77 1.58 -21.84
CA GLN A 17 -14.82 0.76 -22.48
C GLN A 17 -15.97 0.46 -21.53
N GLY A 18 -17.15 0.19 -22.10
CA GLY A 18 -18.34 -0.20 -21.35
C GLY A 18 -18.99 0.91 -20.53
N ALA A 19 -18.47 2.14 -20.56
CA ALA A 19 -19.05 3.29 -19.89
C ALA A 19 -20.14 3.95 -20.74
N ASN A 20 -21.25 4.35 -20.11
CA ASN A 20 -22.30 5.17 -20.74
C ASN A 20 -21.83 6.63 -20.90
N PRO A 21 -22.59 7.51 -21.61
CA PRO A 21 -22.18 8.90 -21.85
C PRO A 21 -21.94 9.71 -20.56
N TRP A 22 -22.75 9.51 -19.51
CA TRP A 22 -22.58 10.20 -18.24
C TRP A 22 -21.33 9.70 -17.48
N GLU A 23 -21.10 8.40 -17.46
CA GLU A 23 -19.88 7.79 -16.89
C GLU A 23 -18.61 8.26 -17.62
N ARG A 24 -18.66 8.43 -18.96
CA ARG A 24 -17.54 9.00 -19.73
C ARG A 24 -17.26 10.45 -19.35
N LEU A 25 -18.31 11.26 -19.18
CA LEU A 25 -18.14 12.65 -18.71
C LEU A 25 -17.56 12.68 -17.31
N ALA A 26 -18.02 11.80 -16.41
CA ALA A 26 -17.46 11.64 -15.07
C ALA A 26 -15.97 11.22 -15.09
N ALA A 27 -15.58 10.31 -15.99
CA ALA A 27 -14.15 9.93 -16.16
C ALA A 27 -13.30 11.15 -16.56
N VAL A 28 -13.78 11.99 -17.47
CA VAL A 28 -13.08 13.23 -17.86
C VAL A 28 -12.96 14.18 -16.66
N ALA A 29 -14.03 14.35 -15.88
CA ALA A 29 -14.03 15.20 -14.69
C ALA A 29 -13.04 14.67 -13.62
N LEU A 30 -13.04 13.37 -13.36
CA LEU A 30 -12.11 12.71 -12.43
C LEU A 30 -10.65 12.86 -12.89
N LEU A 31 -10.37 12.65 -14.18
CA LEU A 31 -9.05 12.84 -14.76
C LEU A 31 -8.59 14.30 -14.67
N ALA A 32 -9.43 15.25 -15.03
CA ALA A 32 -9.11 16.68 -14.93
C ALA A 32 -8.87 17.08 -13.47
N GLY A 33 -9.74 16.63 -12.56
CA GLY A 33 -9.60 16.84 -11.12
C GLY A 33 -8.30 16.26 -10.57
N SER A 34 -7.90 15.04 -10.98
CA SER A 34 -6.64 14.43 -10.58
C SER A 34 -5.44 15.24 -11.06
N LYS A 35 -5.44 15.70 -12.32
CA LYS A 35 -4.35 16.54 -12.88
C LYS A 35 -4.25 17.90 -12.19
N VAL A 36 -5.37 18.58 -11.93
CA VAL A 36 -5.34 19.87 -11.24
C VAL A 36 -4.92 19.72 -9.79
N SER A 37 -5.49 18.75 -9.09
CA SER A 37 -5.20 18.52 -7.67
C SER A 37 -3.77 18.03 -7.42
N SER A 38 -3.11 17.41 -8.40
CA SER A 38 -1.71 17.01 -8.26
C SER A 38 -0.77 18.19 -7.98
N LEU A 39 -1.10 19.40 -8.43
CA LEU A 39 -0.38 20.64 -8.11
C LEU A 39 -0.44 21.00 -6.61
N PHE A 40 -1.36 20.39 -5.86
CA PHE A 40 -1.61 20.62 -4.44
C PHE A 40 -1.60 19.31 -3.64
N SER A 41 -0.77 18.35 -4.05
CA SER A 41 -0.68 17.01 -3.42
C SER A 41 -2.04 16.33 -3.27
N HIS A 42 -2.88 16.42 -4.29
CA HIS A 42 -4.25 15.87 -4.35
C HIS A 42 -5.21 16.35 -3.25
N ARG A 43 -4.93 17.47 -2.59
CA ARG A 43 -5.78 18.02 -1.53
C ARG A 43 -7.20 18.31 -2.08
N GLY A 44 -8.22 17.77 -1.40
CA GLY A 44 -9.62 17.95 -1.75
C GLY A 44 -10.14 17.05 -2.88
N TYR A 45 -9.29 16.33 -3.61
CA TYR A 45 -9.70 15.43 -4.68
C TYR A 45 -10.69 14.36 -4.20
N ASN A 46 -10.38 13.69 -3.08
CA ASN A 46 -11.21 12.63 -2.53
C ASN A 46 -12.65 13.11 -2.25
N ALA A 47 -12.81 14.32 -1.70
CA ALA A 47 -14.13 14.87 -1.40
C ALA A 47 -14.92 15.15 -2.68
N CYS A 48 -14.30 15.75 -3.71
CA CYS A 48 -14.92 16.02 -5.00
C CYS A 48 -15.30 14.73 -5.74
N ALA A 49 -14.42 13.74 -5.77
CA ALA A 49 -14.69 12.46 -6.41
C ALA A 49 -15.83 11.71 -5.72
N ASN A 50 -15.85 11.66 -4.38
CA ASN A 50 -16.95 11.06 -3.61
C ASN A 50 -18.28 11.79 -3.79
N LEU A 51 -18.27 13.12 -4.00
CA LEU A 51 -19.48 13.86 -4.34
C LEU A 51 -20.00 13.49 -5.73
N LEU A 52 -19.09 13.43 -6.72
CA LEU A 52 -19.44 13.00 -8.08
C LEU A 52 -19.98 11.57 -8.09
N ARG A 53 -19.37 10.66 -7.31
CA ARG A 53 -19.82 9.28 -7.19
C ARG A 53 -21.29 9.14 -6.80
N LYS A 54 -21.82 10.04 -5.97
CA LYS A 54 -23.23 10.02 -5.56
C LYS A 54 -24.21 10.23 -6.74
N THR A 55 -23.73 10.74 -7.88
CA THR A 55 -24.51 10.96 -9.12
C THR A 55 -24.35 9.80 -10.10
N LEU A 56 -23.47 8.84 -9.82
CA LEU A 56 -23.20 7.68 -10.65
C LEU A 56 -23.98 6.46 -10.17
N SER A 57 -24.23 5.51 -11.07
CA SER A 57 -24.73 4.19 -10.70
C SER A 57 -23.70 3.45 -9.83
N GLU A 58 -24.18 2.62 -8.90
CA GLU A 58 -23.30 1.73 -8.14
C GLU A 58 -22.69 0.68 -9.07
N ARG A 59 -21.49 0.96 -9.54
CA ARG A 59 -20.77 0.16 -10.53
C ARG A 59 -19.29 0.13 -10.20
N GLU A 60 -18.63 -0.93 -10.58
CA GLU A 60 -17.16 -1.07 -10.45
C GLU A 60 -16.46 -0.64 -11.74
N ILE A 61 -15.19 -0.28 -11.60
CA ILE A 61 -14.25 -0.12 -12.70
C ILE A 61 -13.11 -1.11 -12.52
N ALA A 62 -12.76 -1.80 -13.60
CA ALA A 62 -11.61 -2.67 -13.69
C ALA A 62 -10.49 -1.95 -14.45
N VAL A 63 -9.45 -1.58 -13.73
CA VAL A 63 -8.30 -0.84 -14.26
C VAL A 63 -7.19 -1.83 -14.57
N ARG A 64 -6.85 -1.98 -15.85
CA ARG A 64 -5.68 -2.72 -16.28
C ARG A 64 -4.44 -1.90 -15.95
N LEU A 65 -3.64 -2.36 -14.98
CA LEU A 65 -2.42 -1.70 -14.54
C LEU A 65 -1.23 -2.01 -15.45
N ASN A 66 -1.12 -3.27 -15.88
CA ASN A 66 -0.13 -3.79 -16.84
C ASN A 66 -0.73 -4.97 -17.61
N ASP A 67 0.09 -5.68 -18.39
CA ASP A 67 -0.38 -6.79 -19.25
C ASP A 67 -0.92 -8.00 -18.47
N ASP A 68 -0.72 -8.04 -17.16
CA ASP A 68 -1.03 -9.20 -16.31
C ASP A 68 -1.78 -8.82 -15.02
N ALA A 69 -2.06 -7.55 -14.76
CA ALA A 69 -2.66 -7.06 -13.53
C ALA A 69 -3.90 -6.20 -13.79
N VAL A 70 -4.99 -6.55 -13.12
CA VAL A 70 -6.25 -5.80 -13.14
C VAL A 70 -6.65 -5.43 -11.71
N PHE A 71 -6.90 -4.15 -11.46
CA PHE A 71 -7.33 -3.65 -10.17
C PHE A 71 -8.77 -3.14 -10.25
N VAL A 72 -9.65 -3.72 -9.43
CA VAL A 72 -11.09 -3.47 -9.45
C VAL A 72 -11.49 -2.67 -8.21
N PHE A 73 -12.22 -1.58 -8.41
CA PHE A 73 -12.72 -0.74 -7.32
C PHE A 73 -14.02 -0.02 -7.73
N PRO A 74 -14.77 0.58 -6.78
CA PRO A 74 -15.99 1.32 -7.10
C PRO A 74 -15.72 2.50 -8.01
N TYR A 75 -16.47 2.61 -9.10
CA TYR A 75 -16.31 3.74 -10.01
C TYR A 75 -16.60 5.06 -9.30
N GLY A 76 -15.70 6.04 -9.46
CA GLY A 76 -15.78 7.31 -8.73
C GLY A 76 -15.30 7.24 -7.27
N ASP A 77 -14.61 6.15 -6.88
CA ASP A 77 -13.94 6.07 -5.58
C ASP A 77 -12.99 7.26 -5.38
N GLY A 78 -13.08 7.93 -4.22
CA GLY A 78 -12.33 9.15 -3.94
C GLY A 78 -10.83 8.96 -3.90
N TYR A 79 -10.37 7.78 -3.53
CA TYR A 79 -8.95 7.47 -3.42
C TYR A 79 -8.39 6.89 -4.72
N TRP A 80 -8.99 5.81 -5.23
CA TRP A 80 -8.47 5.03 -6.34
C TRP A 80 -8.77 5.62 -7.73
N SER A 81 -9.75 6.52 -7.87
CA SER A 81 -10.05 7.15 -9.17
C SER A 81 -8.90 8.01 -9.72
N LYS A 82 -7.89 8.36 -8.91
CA LYS A 82 -6.63 8.95 -9.38
C LYS A 82 -5.90 8.08 -10.41
N LEU A 83 -6.12 6.78 -10.38
CA LEU A 83 -5.56 5.82 -11.36
C LEU A 83 -6.06 6.04 -12.80
N LEU A 84 -7.15 6.79 -13.01
CA LEU A 84 -7.56 7.23 -14.34
C LEU A 84 -6.55 8.21 -14.95
N ASN A 85 -5.78 8.90 -14.14
CA ASN A 85 -4.63 9.67 -14.59
C ASN A 85 -3.43 8.72 -14.78
N ARG A 86 -3.05 8.49 -16.04
CA ARG A 86 -1.94 7.58 -16.40
C ARG A 86 -0.58 8.02 -15.85
N SER A 87 -0.43 9.32 -15.59
CA SER A 87 0.80 9.87 -14.98
C SER A 87 0.78 9.83 -13.44
N PHE A 88 -0.35 9.43 -12.84
CA PHE A 88 -0.41 9.27 -11.38
C PHE A 88 0.39 8.03 -10.97
N LYS A 89 1.30 8.24 -10.06
CA LYS A 89 2.06 7.20 -9.41
C LYS A 89 1.64 7.11 -7.96
N TYR A 90 1.63 5.90 -7.45
CA TYR A 90 1.22 5.61 -6.08
C TYR A 90 2.40 5.01 -5.33
N GLU A 91 2.92 5.73 -4.33
CA GLU A 91 4.08 5.32 -3.54
C GLU A 91 5.27 4.92 -4.45
N ASP A 92 5.81 5.90 -5.20
CA ASP A 92 6.88 5.69 -6.19
C ASP A 92 8.08 4.93 -5.63
N GLU A 93 8.45 5.20 -4.38
CA GLU A 93 9.57 4.57 -3.68
C GLU A 93 9.36 3.06 -3.46
N LEU A 94 8.11 2.65 -3.21
CA LEU A 94 7.76 1.22 -3.13
C LEU A 94 7.84 0.58 -4.51
N GLU A 95 7.31 1.25 -5.54
CA GLU A 95 7.37 0.76 -6.91
C GLU A 95 8.82 0.53 -7.36
N LEU A 96 9.74 1.47 -7.05
CA LEU A 96 11.16 1.34 -7.33
C LEU A 96 11.76 0.08 -6.68
N LEU A 97 11.48 -0.17 -5.40
CA LEU A 97 11.97 -1.34 -4.69
C LEU A 97 11.40 -2.63 -5.28
N PHE A 98 10.09 -2.70 -5.55
CA PHE A 98 9.45 -3.89 -6.10
C PHE A 98 9.94 -4.21 -7.52
N GLN A 99 10.09 -3.21 -8.38
CA GLN A 99 10.61 -3.40 -9.74
C GLN A 99 12.07 -3.85 -9.73
N ASP A 100 12.91 -3.23 -8.90
CA ASP A 100 14.31 -3.62 -8.78
C ASP A 100 14.45 -5.05 -8.22
N SER A 101 13.52 -5.46 -7.35
CA SER A 101 13.49 -6.78 -6.72
C SER A 101 12.76 -7.86 -7.53
N ALA A 102 12.27 -7.57 -8.74
CA ALA A 102 11.50 -8.52 -9.55
C ALA A 102 12.21 -9.86 -9.82
N GLY A 103 13.53 -9.87 -9.85
CA GLY A 103 14.33 -11.09 -10.04
C GLY A 103 14.74 -11.81 -8.75
N ILE A 104 14.25 -11.39 -7.59
CA ILE A 104 14.58 -11.97 -6.28
C ILE A 104 13.41 -12.83 -5.82
N ASP A 105 13.68 -14.05 -5.35
CA ASP A 105 12.63 -14.86 -4.71
C ASP A 105 12.32 -14.33 -3.31
N TYR A 106 11.19 -13.62 -3.18
CA TYR A 106 10.68 -13.09 -1.92
C TYR A 106 9.15 -13.26 -1.84
N THR A 107 8.60 -13.12 -0.65
CA THR A 107 7.15 -13.02 -0.42
C THR A 107 6.81 -11.61 0.05
N LEU A 108 5.80 -10.99 -0.54
CA LEU A 108 5.20 -9.74 -0.03
C LEU A 108 4.23 -10.07 1.11
N LEU A 109 4.38 -9.40 2.24
CA LEU A 109 3.37 -9.31 3.29
C LEU A 109 2.78 -7.89 3.24
N ASP A 110 1.57 -7.77 2.70
CA ASP A 110 0.88 -6.50 2.47
C ASP A 110 -0.13 -6.27 3.62
N CYS A 111 0.34 -5.64 4.71
CA CYS A 111 -0.43 -5.43 5.94
C CYS A 111 -1.13 -4.08 5.88
N GLY A 112 -2.45 -4.08 5.99
CA GLY A 112 -3.31 -2.95 5.67
C GLY A 112 -3.53 -2.84 4.16
N ALA A 113 -3.74 -3.98 3.49
CA ALA A 113 -3.74 -4.08 2.04
C ALA A 113 -4.86 -3.27 1.35
N ASN A 114 -5.86 -2.79 2.08
CA ASN A 114 -7.03 -2.11 1.53
C ASN A 114 -7.68 -2.99 0.43
N TYR A 115 -7.71 -2.54 -0.82
CA TYR A 115 -8.23 -3.33 -1.95
C TYR A 115 -7.13 -4.19 -2.63
N GLY A 116 -5.88 -4.16 -2.14
CA GLY A 116 -4.76 -5.01 -2.58
C GLY A 116 -3.99 -4.50 -3.79
N TYR A 117 -3.81 -3.21 -3.94
CA TYR A 117 -3.09 -2.62 -5.08
C TYR A 117 -1.69 -3.20 -5.25
N TRP A 118 -0.89 -3.23 -4.18
CA TRP A 118 0.46 -3.77 -4.23
C TRP A 118 0.48 -5.29 -4.40
N SER A 119 -0.43 -5.99 -3.73
CA SER A 119 -0.57 -7.45 -3.90
C SER A 119 -0.93 -7.85 -5.33
N VAL A 120 -1.78 -7.07 -6.02
CA VAL A 120 -2.11 -7.24 -7.43
C VAL A 120 -0.89 -7.03 -8.32
N LEU A 121 -0.12 -5.95 -8.10
CA LEU A 121 1.07 -5.63 -8.90
C LEU A 121 2.19 -6.64 -8.68
N VAL A 122 2.58 -6.88 -7.43
CA VAL A 122 3.72 -7.73 -7.06
C VAL A 122 3.50 -9.18 -7.50
N SER A 123 2.26 -9.68 -7.48
CA SER A 123 1.92 -11.01 -8.00
C SER A 123 1.83 -11.09 -9.54
N SER A 124 2.05 -9.99 -10.27
CA SER A 124 2.03 -9.95 -11.72
C SER A 124 3.42 -10.24 -12.32
N ARG A 125 3.45 -10.77 -13.55
CA ARG A 125 4.70 -11.10 -14.25
C ARG A 125 5.67 -9.92 -14.41
N PRO A 126 5.24 -8.69 -14.72
CA PRO A 126 6.15 -7.55 -14.81
C PRO A 126 6.88 -7.22 -13.50
N PHE A 127 6.32 -7.62 -12.36
CA PHE A 127 6.92 -7.46 -11.04
C PHE A 127 7.58 -8.73 -10.50
N GLY A 128 7.71 -9.81 -11.29
CA GLY A 128 8.36 -11.05 -10.89
C GLY A 128 7.41 -12.19 -10.50
N ALA A 129 6.09 -11.97 -10.51
CA ALA A 129 5.06 -12.96 -10.14
C ALA A 129 5.28 -13.56 -8.74
N HIS A 130 5.60 -12.71 -7.77
CA HIS A 130 5.91 -13.12 -6.40
C HIS A 130 4.67 -13.59 -5.64
N LYS A 131 4.89 -14.46 -4.67
CA LYS A 131 3.89 -14.77 -3.65
C LYS A 131 3.56 -13.49 -2.86
N ALA A 132 2.28 -13.23 -2.65
CA ALA A 132 1.83 -12.14 -1.79
C ALA A 132 0.75 -12.63 -0.83
N ILE A 133 0.79 -12.11 0.40
CA ILE A 133 -0.18 -12.32 1.46
C ILE A 133 -0.69 -10.94 1.85
N ALA A 134 -1.95 -10.69 1.51
CA ALA A 134 -2.63 -9.41 1.71
C ALA A 134 -3.53 -9.50 2.94
N ILE A 135 -3.29 -8.67 3.92
CA ILE A 135 -3.96 -8.68 5.21
C ILE A 135 -4.76 -7.39 5.37
N GLU A 136 -6.07 -7.53 5.55
CA GLU A 136 -6.98 -6.38 5.66
C GLU A 136 -8.02 -6.63 6.75
N PRO A 137 -8.10 -5.76 7.77
CA PRO A 137 -9.01 -5.97 8.89
C PRO A 137 -10.47 -5.58 8.60
N SER A 138 -10.75 -4.59 7.74
CA SER A 138 -12.13 -4.18 7.44
C SER A 138 -12.82 -5.20 6.56
N SER A 139 -13.98 -5.72 6.99
CA SER A 139 -14.78 -6.66 6.18
C SER A 139 -15.18 -6.08 4.82
N VAL A 140 -15.44 -4.77 4.76
CA VAL A 140 -15.80 -4.06 3.52
C VAL A 140 -14.61 -4.02 2.55
N ASN A 141 -13.43 -3.65 3.04
CA ASN A 141 -12.20 -3.62 2.24
C ASN A 141 -11.76 -5.04 1.88
N TYR A 142 -11.82 -5.97 2.83
CA TYR A 142 -11.49 -7.38 2.60
C TYR A 142 -12.34 -8.02 1.49
N ALA A 143 -13.66 -7.71 1.45
CA ALA A 143 -14.50 -8.21 0.37
C ALA A 143 -14.01 -7.75 -1.02
N ARG A 144 -13.51 -6.52 -1.13
CA ARG A 144 -12.91 -5.98 -2.35
C ARG A 144 -11.52 -6.55 -2.63
N LEU A 145 -10.69 -6.72 -1.60
CA LEU A 145 -9.41 -7.40 -1.66
C LEU A 145 -9.57 -8.83 -2.21
N ALA A 146 -10.52 -9.60 -1.66
CA ALA A 146 -10.83 -10.94 -2.12
C ALA A 146 -11.38 -10.95 -3.56
N ASN A 147 -12.13 -9.91 -3.99
CA ASN A 147 -12.55 -9.75 -5.37
C ASN A 147 -11.35 -9.49 -6.29
N ASN A 148 -10.41 -8.65 -5.90
CA ASN A 148 -9.18 -8.40 -6.65
C ASN A 148 -8.30 -9.65 -6.74
N ALA A 149 -8.21 -10.47 -5.69
CA ALA A 149 -7.52 -11.75 -5.74
C ALA A 149 -8.14 -12.66 -6.82
N ARG A 150 -9.48 -12.81 -6.83
CA ARG A 150 -10.20 -13.59 -7.85
C ARG A 150 -10.02 -13.03 -9.26
N ALA A 151 -10.14 -11.71 -9.43
CA ALA A 151 -9.97 -11.05 -10.73
C ALA A 151 -8.58 -11.26 -11.33
N ASN A 152 -7.58 -11.54 -10.49
CA ASN A 152 -6.21 -11.85 -10.88
C ASN A 152 -5.86 -13.36 -10.77
N GLY A 153 -6.86 -14.24 -10.87
CA GLY A 153 -6.65 -15.69 -10.91
C GLY A 153 -6.18 -16.31 -9.59
N GLY A 154 -6.41 -15.66 -8.45
CA GLY A 154 -6.01 -16.15 -7.13
C GLY A 154 -4.50 -16.16 -6.89
N ARG A 155 -3.75 -15.28 -7.57
CA ARG A 155 -2.28 -15.23 -7.48
C ARG A 155 -1.74 -14.78 -6.14
N PHE A 156 -2.56 -14.15 -5.31
CA PHE A 156 -2.20 -13.79 -3.94
C PHE A 156 -3.28 -14.25 -2.94
N GLN A 157 -2.86 -14.45 -1.71
CA GLN A 157 -3.75 -14.85 -0.62
C GLN A 157 -4.28 -13.61 0.10
N ALA A 158 -5.60 -13.55 0.31
CA ALA A 158 -6.23 -12.52 1.14
C ALA A 158 -6.58 -13.09 2.52
N MET A 159 -6.26 -12.34 3.59
CA MET A 159 -6.56 -12.70 4.97
C MET A 159 -7.38 -11.60 5.65
N HIS A 160 -8.46 -12.00 6.32
CA HIS A 160 -9.35 -11.06 7.06
C HIS A 160 -8.95 -11.02 8.53
N CYS A 161 -7.95 -10.23 8.85
CA CYS A 161 -7.48 -10.00 10.22
C CYS A 161 -6.69 -8.66 10.29
N ALA A 162 -6.44 -8.19 11.49
CA ALA A 162 -5.51 -7.10 11.77
C ALA A 162 -4.13 -7.66 12.14
N ILE A 163 -3.09 -6.83 12.00
CA ILE A 163 -1.75 -7.10 12.51
C ILE A 163 -1.56 -6.33 13.83
N GLY A 164 -0.89 -6.96 14.80
CA GLY A 164 -0.54 -6.36 16.09
C GLY A 164 0.62 -7.07 16.76
N ALA A 165 0.82 -6.80 18.06
CA ALA A 165 1.95 -7.37 18.80
C ALA A 165 1.77 -8.86 19.16
N ALA A 166 0.52 -9.34 19.26
CA ALA A 166 0.19 -10.72 19.65
C ALA A 166 -1.22 -11.08 19.17
N ARG A 167 -1.53 -12.38 19.18
CA ARG A 167 -2.88 -12.89 18.88
C ARG A 167 -3.91 -12.31 19.84
N GLY A 168 -5.06 -11.97 19.27
CA GLY A 168 -6.16 -11.43 20.04
C GLY A 168 -7.33 -11.01 19.17
N THR A 169 -8.08 -10.04 19.65
CA THR A 169 -9.15 -9.37 18.92
C THR A 169 -9.02 -7.88 19.10
N ALA A 170 -9.38 -7.12 18.08
CA ALA A 170 -9.45 -5.67 18.12
C ALA A 170 -10.80 -5.18 17.60
N ARG A 171 -11.15 -3.95 17.97
CA ARG A 171 -12.33 -3.26 17.45
C ARG A 171 -11.85 -2.18 16.48
N LEU A 172 -12.30 -2.24 15.25
CA LEU A 172 -12.03 -1.19 14.27
C LEU A 172 -12.89 0.04 14.57
N SER A 173 -12.27 1.20 14.49
CA SER A 173 -12.97 2.49 14.55
C SER A 173 -12.62 3.28 13.29
N GLY A 174 -13.61 3.96 12.74
CA GLY A 174 -13.45 4.79 11.55
C GLY A 174 -14.71 4.78 10.68
N THR A 175 -14.88 5.80 9.90
CA THR A 175 -16.02 5.95 8.97
C THR A 175 -15.58 5.95 7.51
N LYS A 176 -14.28 6.01 7.25
CA LYS A 176 -13.68 5.99 5.91
C LYS A 176 -12.94 4.69 5.69
N HIS A 177 -13.13 4.09 4.53
CA HIS A 177 -12.50 2.81 4.16
C HIS A 177 -10.98 2.90 3.95
N GLU A 178 -10.44 4.11 3.81
CA GLU A 178 -9.00 4.38 3.73
C GLU A 178 -8.34 4.67 5.09
N ALA A 179 -9.09 4.67 6.20
CA ALA A 179 -8.61 5.07 7.52
C ALA A 179 -9.36 4.34 8.65
N PHE A 180 -9.26 3.01 8.69
CA PHE A 180 -9.70 2.23 9.84
C PHE A 180 -8.53 2.03 10.81
N SER A 181 -8.66 2.49 12.04
CA SER A 181 -7.68 2.27 13.09
C SER A 181 -8.19 1.31 14.17
N ILE A 182 -7.28 0.66 14.88
CA ILE A 182 -7.61 -0.21 15.99
C ILE A 182 -7.93 0.66 17.22
N ALA A 183 -9.18 0.60 17.71
CA ALA A 183 -9.60 1.33 18.91
C ALA A 183 -9.24 0.55 20.16
N GLY A 184 -8.42 1.13 21.01
CA GLY A 184 -8.24 0.68 22.41
C GLY A 184 -9.38 1.18 23.27
N GLY A 185 -10.36 0.33 23.64
CA GLY A 185 -11.40 0.68 24.61
C GLY A 185 -12.81 0.18 24.27
N ALA A 186 -13.69 0.12 25.30
CA ALA A 186 -15.06 -0.37 25.23
C ALA A 186 -16.03 0.70 24.66
N GLY A 187 -15.80 1.20 23.45
CA GLY A 187 -16.74 2.06 22.73
C GLY A 187 -17.87 1.23 22.11
N ALA A 188 -19.13 1.69 22.25
CA ALA A 188 -20.28 1.05 21.62
C ALA A 188 -20.28 1.37 20.12
N GLY A 189 -19.80 0.42 19.29
CA GLY A 189 -19.80 0.51 17.82
C GLY A 189 -18.46 0.08 17.21
N GLY A 190 -18.49 -0.45 15.99
CA GLY A 190 -17.31 -0.93 15.26
C GLY A 190 -17.26 -2.45 15.09
N GLU A 191 -16.55 -2.88 14.07
CA GLU A 191 -16.35 -4.28 13.73
C GLU A 191 -15.29 -4.90 14.64
N VAL A 192 -15.56 -6.10 15.17
CA VAL A 192 -14.58 -6.89 15.92
C VAL A 192 -13.86 -7.81 14.95
N VAL A 193 -12.53 -7.74 14.94
CA VAL A 193 -11.68 -8.51 14.02
C VAL A 193 -10.62 -9.29 14.78
N PRO A 194 -10.21 -10.47 14.28
CA PRO A 194 -9.05 -11.18 14.81
C PRO A 194 -7.77 -10.37 14.58
N VAL A 195 -6.85 -10.45 15.53
CA VAL A 195 -5.50 -9.88 15.46
C VAL A 195 -4.50 -11.02 15.47
N ILE A 196 -3.49 -10.94 14.62
CA ILE A 196 -2.35 -11.83 14.60
C ILE A 196 -1.04 -11.03 14.67
N ALA A 197 0.02 -11.64 15.16
CA ALA A 197 1.36 -11.11 15.06
C ALA A 197 2.01 -11.52 13.71
N LEU A 198 3.01 -10.78 13.25
CA LEU A 198 3.77 -11.19 12.05
C LEU A 198 4.46 -12.55 12.25
N ASP A 199 4.98 -12.82 13.46
CA ASP A 199 5.61 -14.09 13.78
C ASP A 199 4.61 -15.25 13.79
N ASP A 200 3.32 -15.01 14.01
CA ASP A 200 2.28 -16.03 13.90
C ASP A 200 2.14 -16.59 12.47
N LEU A 201 2.51 -15.81 11.45
CA LEU A 201 2.53 -16.31 10.07
C LEU A 201 3.56 -17.42 9.88
N ILE A 202 4.67 -17.40 10.66
CA ILE A 202 5.66 -18.47 10.70
C ILE A 202 5.08 -19.67 11.47
N ASP A 203 4.51 -19.43 12.65
CA ASP A 203 3.98 -20.49 13.53
C ASP A 203 2.82 -21.25 12.85
N ASP A 204 2.01 -20.58 12.06
CA ASP A 204 0.91 -21.16 11.28
C ASP A 204 1.38 -21.81 9.96
N GLY A 205 2.69 -21.76 9.65
CA GLY A 205 3.26 -22.33 8.42
C GLY A 205 2.80 -21.61 7.13
N ILE A 206 2.28 -20.38 7.25
CA ILE A 206 1.87 -19.54 6.10
C ILE A 206 3.09 -19.05 5.36
N VAL A 207 4.14 -18.68 6.11
CA VAL A 207 5.45 -18.29 5.60
C VAL A 207 6.55 -19.14 6.24
N ALA A 208 7.68 -19.32 5.55
CA ALA A 208 8.82 -20.07 6.05
C ALA A 208 9.67 -19.20 6.98
N GLU A 209 10.19 -19.76 8.05
CA GLU A 209 11.26 -19.09 8.81
C GLU A 209 12.54 -19.00 7.96
N GLY A 210 13.19 -17.83 7.96
CA GLY A 210 14.41 -17.60 7.16
C GLY A 210 14.18 -17.34 5.67
N GLY A 211 12.93 -17.15 5.23
CA GLY A 211 12.62 -16.66 3.89
C GLY A 211 13.02 -15.19 3.68
N LYS A 212 12.92 -14.71 2.44
CA LYS A 212 13.04 -13.28 2.14
C LYS A 212 11.66 -12.63 2.11
N TYR A 213 11.52 -11.50 2.79
CA TYR A 213 10.24 -10.81 2.92
C TYR A 213 10.37 -9.32 2.64
N LEU A 214 9.39 -8.80 1.89
CA LEU A 214 9.07 -7.38 1.85
C LEU A 214 7.73 -7.20 2.59
N VAL A 215 7.74 -6.46 3.68
CA VAL A 215 6.59 -6.29 4.59
C VAL A 215 6.13 -4.85 4.55
N LYS A 216 5.00 -4.59 3.90
CA LYS A 216 4.35 -3.28 3.97
C LYS A 216 3.53 -3.21 5.25
N LEU A 217 3.75 -2.18 6.04
CA LEU A 217 3.00 -1.84 7.24
C LEU A 217 2.32 -0.49 7.05
N ASP A 218 1.07 -0.54 6.64
CA ASP A 218 0.18 0.61 6.50
C ASP A 218 -1.10 0.26 7.30
N VAL A 219 -0.93 0.23 8.63
CA VAL A 219 -1.87 -0.35 9.58
C VAL A 219 -2.53 0.69 10.50
N GLU A 220 -2.45 1.96 10.06
CA GLU A 220 -3.20 3.09 10.61
C GLU A 220 -2.98 3.29 12.13
N GLY A 221 -1.70 3.42 12.51
CA GLY A 221 -1.28 3.79 13.86
C GLY A 221 -0.91 2.63 14.78
N VAL A 222 -0.81 1.39 14.27
CA VAL A 222 -0.34 0.22 15.02
C VAL A 222 0.95 -0.38 14.45
N GLU A 223 1.71 0.39 13.68
CA GLU A 223 2.97 -0.01 13.06
C GLU A 223 3.98 -0.51 14.09
N ILE A 224 4.11 0.20 15.20
CA ILE A 224 5.02 -0.19 16.31
C ILE A 224 4.59 -1.53 16.92
N GLU A 225 3.29 -1.75 17.12
CA GLU A 225 2.79 -3.03 17.64
C GLU A 225 3.01 -4.17 16.62
N ALA A 226 2.87 -3.89 15.32
CA ALA A 226 3.19 -4.85 14.27
C ALA A 226 4.68 -5.22 14.28
N ILE A 227 5.58 -4.25 14.44
CA ILE A 227 7.03 -4.46 14.55
C ILE A 227 7.37 -5.32 15.78
N LYS A 228 6.75 -5.05 16.94
CA LYS A 228 6.91 -5.86 18.16
C LYS A 228 6.47 -7.31 17.95
N GLY A 229 5.41 -7.53 17.18
CA GLY A 229 4.90 -8.86 16.85
C GLY A 229 5.68 -9.64 15.79
N GLY A 230 6.74 -9.05 15.22
CA GLY A 230 7.52 -9.62 14.11
C GLY A 230 8.98 -9.87 14.39
N THR A 231 9.37 -10.10 15.65
CA THR A 231 10.79 -10.12 16.03
C THR A 231 11.60 -11.22 15.36
N ARG A 232 11.03 -12.40 15.08
CA ARG A 232 11.69 -13.49 14.36
C ARG A 232 11.77 -13.20 12.87
N LEU A 233 10.66 -12.79 12.29
CA LEU A 233 10.54 -12.47 10.86
C LEU A 233 11.49 -11.32 10.48
N LEU A 234 11.59 -10.30 11.33
CA LEU A 234 12.42 -9.11 11.09
C LEU A 234 13.93 -9.33 11.30
N ARG A 235 14.34 -10.43 11.98
CA ARG A 235 15.76 -10.83 12.06
C ARG A 235 16.28 -11.52 10.81
N GLY A 236 15.38 -12.00 9.94
CA GLY A 236 15.70 -12.64 8.68
C GLY A 236 16.01 -11.66 7.55
N ASP A 237 16.06 -12.16 6.33
CA ASP A 237 16.19 -11.35 5.12
C ASP A 237 14.88 -10.59 4.84
N THR A 238 14.60 -9.58 5.66
CA THR A 238 13.34 -8.82 5.64
C THR A 238 13.59 -7.33 5.51
N VAL A 239 12.74 -6.65 4.72
CA VAL A 239 12.56 -5.20 4.74
C VAL A 239 11.15 -4.90 5.20
N ILE A 240 10.98 -4.04 6.21
CA ILE A 240 9.70 -3.39 6.50
C ILE A 240 9.62 -2.08 5.74
N MET A 241 8.44 -1.78 5.22
CA MET A 241 8.06 -0.52 4.58
C MET A 241 6.92 0.06 5.41
N CYS A 242 7.21 1.08 6.21
CA CYS A 242 6.24 1.69 7.12
C CYS A 242 5.82 3.06 6.61
N GLU A 243 4.51 3.33 6.56
CA GLU A 243 4.05 4.69 6.35
C GLU A 243 4.23 5.50 7.64
N GLU A 244 4.92 6.64 7.52
CA GLU A 244 5.04 7.65 8.57
C GLU A 244 4.02 8.76 8.27
N HIS A 245 3.18 9.09 9.23
CA HIS A 245 2.17 10.12 9.03
C HIS A 245 2.79 11.52 8.84
N GLY A 246 2.45 12.17 7.73
CA GLY A 246 2.91 13.52 7.46
C GLY A 246 2.54 14.55 8.52
N SER A 247 1.49 14.33 9.30
CA SER A 247 1.07 15.20 10.42
C SER A 247 1.82 14.94 11.72
N ASP A 248 2.59 13.84 11.83
CA ASP A 248 3.37 13.56 13.02
C ASP A 248 4.69 14.37 13.02
N PRO A 249 4.86 15.35 13.93
CA PRO A 249 6.09 16.15 14.02
C PRO A 249 7.23 15.40 14.75
N HIS A 250 6.93 14.24 15.35
CA HIS A 250 7.89 13.49 16.16
C HIS A 250 8.47 12.30 15.42
N HIS A 251 7.97 11.98 14.22
CA HIS A 251 8.36 10.81 13.43
C HIS A 251 8.37 9.55 14.29
N THR A 252 7.21 9.27 14.90
CA THR A 252 7.09 8.29 16.01
C THR A 252 7.53 6.89 15.60
N VAL A 253 7.15 6.43 14.40
CA VAL A 253 7.52 5.09 13.90
C VAL A 253 9.03 5.04 13.60
N SER A 254 9.55 6.03 12.89
CA SER A 254 10.97 6.12 12.55
C SER A 254 11.85 6.21 13.78
N ARG A 255 11.46 7.00 14.77
CA ARG A 255 12.14 7.10 16.08
C ARG A 255 12.16 5.76 16.79
N TYR A 256 11.02 5.06 16.84
CA TYR A 256 10.95 3.74 17.45
C TYR A 256 11.89 2.75 16.76
N ILE A 257 11.92 2.73 15.43
CA ILE A 257 12.81 1.84 14.67
C ILE A 257 14.27 2.15 15.00
N LEU A 258 14.68 3.42 14.99
CA LEU A 258 16.07 3.82 15.24
C LEU A 258 16.53 3.54 16.70
N GLU A 259 15.66 3.77 17.68
CA GLU A 259 16.05 3.72 19.09
C GLU A 259 15.80 2.37 19.75
N GLN A 260 14.83 1.58 19.24
CA GLN A 260 14.31 0.40 19.94
C GLN A 260 14.47 -0.90 19.14
N THR A 261 15.02 -0.84 17.91
CA THR A 261 15.21 -2.03 17.08
C THR A 261 16.64 -2.11 16.54
N PRO A 262 17.11 -3.28 16.10
CA PRO A 262 18.40 -3.42 15.42
C PRO A 262 18.32 -3.06 13.93
N LEU A 263 17.19 -2.59 13.43
CA LEU A 263 16.99 -2.29 12.01
C LEU A 263 17.70 -0.98 11.63
N LYS A 264 18.40 -1.00 10.52
CA LYS A 264 18.84 0.23 9.85
C LYS A 264 17.65 0.83 9.14
N LEU A 265 17.46 2.13 9.30
CA LEU A 265 16.39 2.86 8.66
C LEU A 265 16.90 3.50 7.37
N ILE A 266 16.16 3.36 6.30
CA ILE A 266 16.45 3.87 4.97
C ILE A 266 15.23 4.67 4.52
N VAL A 267 15.48 5.76 3.80
CA VAL A 267 14.41 6.60 3.25
C VAL A 267 14.74 6.98 1.81
N TYR A 268 13.72 7.09 0.97
CA TYR A 268 13.90 7.61 -0.38
C TYR A 268 13.85 9.14 -0.36
N ASP A 269 14.90 9.79 -0.83
CA ASP A 269 14.92 11.24 -1.02
C ASP A 269 14.60 11.58 -2.49
N PRO A 270 13.42 12.11 -2.79
CA PRO A 270 13.03 12.45 -4.15
C PRO A 270 13.86 13.58 -4.76
N ALA A 271 14.53 14.40 -3.94
CA ALA A 271 15.38 15.48 -4.44
C ALA A 271 16.71 14.96 -5.02
N SER A 272 17.25 13.89 -4.44
CA SER A 272 18.48 13.24 -4.92
C SER A 272 18.20 12.00 -5.79
N ASP A 273 16.96 11.53 -5.89
CA ASP A 273 16.54 10.26 -6.51
C ASP A 273 17.31 9.05 -5.93
N ARG A 274 17.43 9.00 -4.59
CA ARG A 274 18.25 7.99 -3.89
C ARG A 274 17.60 7.50 -2.62
N PHE A 275 17.94 6.25 -2.28
CA PHE A 275 17.70 5.70 -0.95
C PHE A 275 18.86 6.04 -0.02
N GLU A 276 18.61 6.79 1.03
CA GLU A 276 19.61 7.24 2.00
C GLU A 276 19.41 6.52 3.35
N THR A 277 20.51 6.10 3.97
CA THR A 277 20.47 5.59 5.35
C THR A 277 20.16 6.74 6.30
N LEU A 278 19.07 6.62 7.05
CA LEU A 278 18.65 7.61 8.00
C LEU A 278 19.41 7.42 9.32
N THR A 279 20.20 8.39 9.70
CA THR A 279 20.89 8.45 10.99
C THR A 279 20.31 9.52 11.92
N GLU A 280 19.63 10.49 11.36
CA GLU A 280 19.01 11.61 12.09
C GLU A 280 17.60 11.89 11.55
N LEU A 281 16.62 12.07 12.43
CA LEU A 281 15.22 12.32 12.07
C LEU A 281 15.00 13.62 11.30
N SER A 282 15.92 14.61 11.45
CA SER A 282 15.85 15.88 10.73
C SER A 282 15.83 15.74 9.20
N LEU A 283 16.35 14.64 8.66
CA LEU A 283 16.26 14.34 7.23
C LEU A 283 14.79 14.17 6.79
N LEU A 284 13.96 13.59 7.65
CA LEU A 284 12.55 13.36 7.35
C LEU A 284 11.75 14.66 7.20
N ASP A 285 12.10 15.71 7.93
CA ASP A 285 11.49 17.04 7.78
C ASP A 285 11.73 17.63 6.39
N ARG A 286 12.86 17.32 5.77
CA ARG A 286 13.18 17.74 4.39
C ARG A 286 12.40 16.93 3.34
N ILE A 287 12.18 15.65 3.59
CA ILE A 287 11.49 14.74 2.67
C ILE A 287 9.98 14.94 2.73
N LYS A 288 9.46 15.30 3.88
CA LYS A 288 8.04 15.52 4.12
C LYS A 288 7.48 16.65 3.26
N VAL A 289 6.70 16.30 2.25
CA VAL A 289 6.16 17.27 1.28
C VAL A 289 5.04 18.11 1.86
N ALA A 290 4.14 17.51 2.65
CA ALA A 290 3.01 18.18 3.27
C ALA A 290 2.48 17.39 4.48
N SER A 291 1.87 18.07 5.45
CA SER A 291 1.34 17.45 6.67
C SER A 291 0.19 16.45 6.46
N HIS A 292 -0.44 16.46 5.29
CA HIS A 292 -1.53 15.53 4.94
C HIS A 292 -1.10 14.40 4.01
N VAL A 293 0.19 14.30 3.73
CA VAL A 293 0.80 13.26 2.89
C VAL A 293 1.76 12.47 3.77
N GLY A 294 1.53 11.17 3.89
CA GLY A 294 2.47 10.22 4.49
C GLY A 294 3.68 10.01 3.58
N TYR A 295 4.71 9.40 4.11
CA TYR A 295 5.88 8.96 3.37
C TYR A 295 6.36 7.63 3.94
N ASN A 296 6.98 6.81 3.09
CA ASN A 296 7.42 5.49 3.50
C ASN A 296 8.87 5.51 3.97
N VAL A 297 9.14 4.81 5.06
CA VAL A 297 10.48 4.49 5.57
C VAL A 297 10.72 2.99 5.48
N PHE A 298 11.96 2.60 5.25
CA PHE A 298 12.36 1.21 5.04
C PHE A 298 13.29 0.79 6.16
N GLY A 299 12.93 -0.28 6.89
CA GLY A 299 13.74 -0.83 7.98
C GLY A 299 14.27 -2.22 7.64
N THR A 300 15.57 -2.48 7.81
CA THR A 300 16.15 -3.79 7.61
C THR A 300 17.37 -4.04 8.49
N ALA A 301 17.56 -5.31 8.91
CA ALA A 301 18.80 -5.79 9.51
C ALA A 301 19.57 -6.72 8.56
N SER A 302 19.07 -6.93 7.34
CA SER A 302 19.64 -7.82 6.34
C SER A 302 20.70 -7.14 5.51
N ALA A 303 21.93 -7.64 5.55
CA ALA A 303 23.01 -7.20 4.67
C ALA A 303 22.67 -7.39 3.18
N PHE A 304 21.87 -8.43 2.85
CA PHE A 304 21.38 -8.65 1.49
C PHE A 304 20.55 -7.48 0.97
N TRP A 305 19.61 -7.00 1.78
CA TRP A 305 18.74 -5.89 1.39
C TRP A 305 19.47 -4.54 1.44
N GLU A 306 20.38 -4.33 2.39
CA GLU A 306 21.24 -3.14 2.41
C GLU A 306 22.05 -3.01 1.11
N ASP A 307 22.72 -4.09 0.71
CA ASP A 307 23.44 -4.13 -0.56
C ASP A 307 22.53 -3.87 -1.78
N ARG A 308 21.25 -4.25 -1.67
CA ARG A 308 20.28 -3.99 -2.73
C ARG A 308 19.99 -2.51 -2.87
N PHE A 309 19.70 -1.80 -1.79
CA PHE A 309 19.51 -0.34 -1.80
C PHE A 309 20.75 0.39 -2.34
N HIS A 310 21.95 -0.04 -1.97
CA HIS A 310 23.19 0.52 -2.53
C HIS A 310 23.28 0.33 -4.04
N ARG A 311 22.91 -0.84 -4.55
CA ARG A 311 22.90 -1.12 -6.00
C ARG A 311 21.85 -0.31 -6.75
N MET A 312 20.67 -0.10 -6.17
CA MET A 312 19.64 0.76 -6.75
C MET A 312 20.18 2.18 -6.95
N ASN A 313 20.85 2.73 -5.94
CA ASN A 313 21.49 4.05 -6.04
C ASN A 313 22.58 4.12 -7.13
N ALA A 314 23.41 3.08 -7.26
CA ALA A 314 24.45 3.01 -8.28
C ALA A 314 23.85 2.93 -9.69
N ASN A 315 22.72 2.23 -9.87
CA ASN A 315 22.02 2.13 -11.14
C ASN A 315 21.31 3.44 -11.52
N ALA A 316 20.71 4.15 -10.56
CA ALA A 316 20.13 5.46 -10.78
C ALA A 316 21.17 6.47 -11.28
N ALA A 317 22.36 6.51 -10.68
CA ALA A 317 23.46 7.37 -11.11
C ALA A 317 23.92 7.10 -12.55
N ARG A 318 23.84 5.85 -13.05
CA ARG A 318 24.19 5.48 -14.42
C ARG A 318 23.14 5.86 -15.48
N ARG A 319 21.90 6.11 -15.08
CA ARG A 319 20.82 6.52 -16.00
C ARG A 319 20.83 8.03 -16.29
N VAL A 320 21.57 8.81 -15.51
CA VAL A 320 21.70 10.27 -15.64
C VAL A 320 22.87 10.67 -16.55
N HIS A 321 23.74 9.74 -16.92
CA HIS A 321 24.86 9.90 -17.86
C HIS A 321 24.60 9.12 -19.15
#